data_37deed177dca190d678803c529f63ebd
#
_entry.id   37deed177dca190d678803c529f63ebd
#
_cell.length_a   1.000
_cell.length_b   1.000
_cell.length_c   1.000
_cell.angle_alpha   90.00
_cell.angle_beta   90.00
_cell.angle_gamma   90.00
#
_symmetry.space_group_name_H-M   'P 1'
#
loop_
_entity.id
_entity.type
_entity.pdbx_description
1 polymer ?
#
loop_
_entity_poly.entity_id
_entity_poly.type
_entity_poly.pdbx_seq_one_letter_code
_entity_poly.pdbx_strand_id
1 'polypeptide(L)'
;MKIELVTHKTGEQIPMMLDASGMPVVLPNEFILARRSLSTNTLVRNLRELSVLYRWLDKSNCDLSAKLLAQNSFNEAELKGGLVEALRVDQSNGRISAVAPNTFNQRLTTTRQFISWCMDVLISQLPLSSLDYERLRERKSFLLKTLDGSFMSATPMRKSLRKGLNEAEIDFLLEVLHPEAEQGFGRDSAVKLRNYVSVGLMLFCGLRPGELLSLRVEDIQFGAISAIKVERRPADPLDVRRPRPQIKRNGRVIPIENKQLVFTLNEYIVTWREVLESKSQDESDYLILSDEGCLCRNPQLHSFFSCCDRNMLIIFLTT
;
A
#
# COMPACT_ATOMS: atom_id res chain seq x y z
N MET A 1 3.06 18.32 7.07
CA MET A 1 3.67 16.99 7.23
C MET A 1 3.76 16.31 5.87
N LYS A 2 4.95 15.86 5.46
CA LYS A 2 5.24 15.11 4.23
C LYS A 2 5.72 13.71 4.61
N ILE A 3 5.41 12.70 3.79
CA ILE A 3 5.90 11.33 4.01
C ILE A 3 6.74 10.95 2.80
N GLU A 4 7.98 10.58 3.05
CA GLU A 4 8.93 10.14 2.03
C GLU A 4 9.41 8.71 2.32
N LEU A 5 9.75 7.98 1.26
CA LEU A 5 10.37 6.67 1.36
C LEU A 5 11.89 6.83 1.21
N VAL A 6 12.61 6.47 2.24
CA VAL A 6 14.07 6.40 2.25
C VAL A 6 14.49 4.96 1.96
N THR A 7 15.39 4.77 1.01
CA THR A 7 15.94 3.46 0.68
C THR A 7 17.31 3.32 1.35
N HIS A 8 17.43 2.34 2.24
CA HIS A 8 18.69 1.98 2.86
C HIS A 8 19.60 1.25 1.86
N LYS A 9 20.92 1.23 2.12
CA LYS A 9 21.91 0.53 1.27
C LYS A 9 21.62 -0.96 1.06
N THR A 10 20.93 -1.59 2.00
CA THR A 10 20.46 -3.00 1.90
C THR A 10 19.22 -3.17 1.00
N GLY A 11 18.73 -2.10 0.39
CA GLY A 11 17.51 -2.13 -0.40
C GLY A 11 16.22 -1.96 0.42
N GLU A 12 16.27 -1.98 1.74
CA GLU A 12 15.08 -1.78 2.57
C GLU A 12 14.49 -0.38 2.41
N GLN A 13 13.17 -0.29 2.26
CA GLN A 13 12.45 0.99 2.15
C GLN A 13 11.74 1.29 3.46
N ILE A 14 12.15 2.37 4.12
CA ILE A 14 11.59 2.85 5.38
C ILE A 14 10.89 4.19 5.11
N PRO A 15 9.60 4.34 5.41
CA PRO A 15 8.93 5.62 5.29
C PRO A 15 9.32 6.53 6.46
N MET A 16 9.44 7.82 6.16
CA MET A 16 9.81 8.87 7.11
C MET A 16 8.81 10.01 7.03
N MET A 17 8.38 10.52 8.19
CA MET A 17 7.56 11.72 8.29
C MET A 17 8.46 12.94 8.46
N LEU A 18 8.27 13.93 7.61
CA LEU A 18 8.95 15.22 7.63
C LEU A 18 7.96 16.34 7.99
N ASP A 19 8.43 17.33 8.71
CA ASP A 19 7.68 18.55 8.99
C ASP A 19 7.64 19.51 7.79
N ALA A 20 7.13 20.72 7.98
CA ALA A 20 7.05 21.74 6.94
C ALA A 20 8.43 22.27 6.50
N SER A 21 9.44 22.19 7.37
CA SER A 21 10.83 22.59 7.08
C SER A 21 11.65 21.47 6.42
N GLY A 22 11.07 20.28 6.26
CA GLY A 22 11.75 19.10 5.72
C GLY A 22 12.55 18.32 6.76
N MET A 23 12.41 18.65 8.05
CA MET A 23 13.09 17.92 9.13
C MET A 23 12.29 16.68 9.58
N PRO A 24 12.98 15.58 9.95
CA PRO A 24 12.32 14.40 10.46
C PRO A 24 11.59 14.65 11.77
N VAL A 25 10.33 14.24 11.86
CA VAL A 25 9.56 14.28 13.11
C VAL A 25 9.93 13.07 13.95
N VAL A 26 10.53 13.28 15.13
CA VAL A 26 11.21 12.25 15.92
C VAL A 26 10.28 11.08 16.27
N LEU A 27 9.25 11.32 17.09
CA LEU A 27 8.43 10.25 17.67
C LEU A 27 7.73 9.33 16.64
N PRO A 28 7.06 9.84 15.58
CA PRO A 28 6.45 8.94 14.60
C PRO A 28 7.48 8.15 13.82
N ASN A 29 8.66 8.68 13.56
CA ASN A 29 9.73 7.96 12.88
C ASN A 29 10.33 6.86 13.76
N GLU A 30 10.56 7.11 15.04
CA GLU A 30 10.99 6.10 16.00
C GLU A 30 9.94 4.99 16.18
N PHE A 31 8.66 5.35 16.24
CA PHE A 31 7.57 4.37 16.26
C PHE A 31 7.56 3.48 15.03
N ILE A 32 7.83 4.02 13.85
CA ILE A 32 7.96 3.23 12.62
C ILE A 32 9.17 2.32 12.68
N LEU A 33 10.31 2.79 13.17
CA LEU A 33 11.51 1.98 13.34
C LEU A 33 11.30 0.83 14.32
N ALA A 34 10.59 1.06 15.42
CA ALA A 34 10.20 0.01 16.37
C ALA A 34 9.28 -1.06 15.74
N ARG A 35 8.61 -0.75 14.63
CA ARG A 35 7.69 -1.64 13.89
C ARG A 35 8.24 -2.11 12.53
N ARG A 36 9.53 -2.03 12.34
CA ARG A 36 10.24 -2.32 11.08
C ARG A 36 9.97 -3.72 10.51
N SER A 37 9.52 -4.68 11.33
CA SER A 37 9.10 -6.01 10.89
C SER A 37 7.83 -6.00 10.02
N LEU A 38 7.04 -4.92 10.04
CA LEU A 38 5.85 -4.78 9.22
C LEU A 38 6.19 -4.42 7.76
N SER A 39 5.24 -4.66 6.86
CA SER A 39 5.43 -4.30 5.46
C SER A 39 5.54 -2.78 5.28
N THR A 40 6.37 -2.34 4.31
CA THR A 40 6.55 -0.92 3.97
C THR A 40 5.21 -0.21 3.74
N ASN A 41 4.27 -0.84 3.05
CA ASN A 41 2.94 -0.28 2.82
C ASN A 41 2.15 -0.07 4.11
N THR A 42 2.30 -0.97 5.09
CA THR A 42 1.69 -0.81 6.42
C THR A 42 2.31 0.36 7.17
N LEU A 43 3.64 0.48 7.12
CA LEU A 43 4.37 1.58 7.75
C LEU A 43 4.01 2.95 7.13
N VAL A 44 3.94 3.03 5.78
CA VAL A 44 3.48 4.23 5.07
C VAL A 44 2.06 4.62 5.50
N ARG A 45 1.15 3.64 5.57
CA ARG A 45 -0.22 3.87 6.04
C ARG A 45 -0.23 4.41 7.46
N ASN A 46 0.53 3.80 8.38
CA ASN A 46 0.60 4.26 9.76
C ASN A 46 1.07 5.73 9.85
N LEU A 47 2.08 6.14 9.08
CA LEU A 47 2.50 7.54 9.05
C LEU A 47 1.42 8.48 8.47
N ARG A 48 0.71 8.05 7.43
CA ARG A 48 -0.43 8.83 6.88
C ARG A 48 -1.53 9.02 7.91
N GLU A 49 -1.83 8.00 8.69
CA GLU A 49 -2.80 8.07 9.78
C GLU A 49 -2.30 8.98 10.91
N LEU A 50 -1.03 8.88 11.31
CA LEU A 50 -0.41 9.76 12.30
C LEU A 50 -0.27 11.20 11.80
N SER A 51 -0.18 11.45 10.51
CA SER A 51 -0.16 12.82 9.99
C SER A 51 -1.44 13.60 10.32
N VAL A 52 -2.55 12.90 10.56
CA VAL A 52 -3.81 13.54 11.01
C VAL A 52 -3.67 14.01 12.45
N LEU A 53 -3.11 13.16 13.34
CA LEU A 53 -2.79 13.52 14.72
C LEU A 53 -1.86 14.74 14.77
N TYR A 54 -0.76 14.73 14.01
CA TYR A 54 0.21 15.81 14.01
C TYR A 54 -0.35 17.12 13.45
N ARG A 55 -1.21 17.07 12.44
CA ARG A 55 -1.94 18.27 11.97
C ARG A 55 -2.88 18.85 13.02
N TRP A 56 -3.51 17.99 13.82
CA TRP A 56 -4.35 18.43 14.92
C TRP A 56 -3.53 19.05 16.03
N LEU A 57 -2.38 18.47 16.41
CA LEU A 57 -1.44 19.02 17.37
C LEU A 57 -0.91 20.40 16.94
N ASP A 58 -0.51 20.55 15.67
CA ASP A 58 -0.05 21.80 15.09
C ASP A 58 -1.15 22.89 15.20
N LYS A 59 -2.40 22.56 14.81
CA LYS A 59 -3.53 23.49 14.92
C LYS A 59 -3.84 23.91 16.36
N SER A 60 -3.62 23.01 17.30
CA SER A 60 -3.83 23.24 18.73
C SER A 60 -2.61 23.90 19.42
N ASN A 61 -1.55 24.19 18.66
CA ASN A 61 -0.25 24.64 19.15
C ASN A 61 0.24 23.80 20.34
N CYS A 62 0.18 22.48 20.20
CA CYS A 62 0.43 21.53 21.26
C CYS A 62 1.60 20.61 20.92
N ASP A 63 2.61 20.56 21.79
CA ASP A 63 3.66 19.54 21.73
C ASP A 63 3.19 18.26 22.43
N LEU A 64 3.28 17.13 21.70
CA LEU A 64 2.81 15.84 22.21
C LEU A 64 3.58 15.39 23.44
N SER A 65 4.91 15.46 23.40
CA SER A 65 5.78 15.00 24.52
C SER A 65 5.52 15.79 25.76
N ALA A 66 5.50 17.12 25.65
CA ALA A 66 5.19 18.02 26.74
C ALA A 66 3.80 17.73 27.32
N LYS A 67 2.80 17.51 26.46
CA LYS A 67 1.42 17.24 26.90
C LYS A 67 1.27 15.87 27.56
N LEU A 68 2.00 14.83 27.11
CA LEU A 68 1.99 13.51 27.76
C LEU A 68 2.66 13.53 29.14
N LEU A 69 3.68 14.36 29.34
CA LEU A 69 4.43 14.49 30.60
C LEU A 69 3.75 15.47 31.59
N ALA A 70 3.07 16.49 31.10
CA ALA A 70 2.49 17.54 31.92
C ALA A 70 1.50 17.01 32.96
N GLN A 71 1.38 17.68 34.12
CA GLN A 71 0.34 17.34 35.11
C GLN A 71 -1.09 17.42 34.51
N ASN A 72 -1.34 18.42 33.67
CA ASN A 72 -2.56 18.59 32.89
C ASN A 72 -2.39 17.95 31.49
N SER A 73 -2.36 16.63 31.44
CA SER A 73 -2.40 15.87 30.18
C SER A 73 -3.68 16.12 29.39
N PHE A 74 -3.87 15.44 28.28
CA PHE A 74 -5.10 15.50 27.52
C PHE A 74 -6.31 15.14 28.40
N ASN A 75 -7.29 16.01 28.44
CA ASN A 75 -8.58 15.75 29.06
C ASN A 75 -9.52 15.06 28.06
N GLU A 76 -10.68 14.62 28.57
CA GLU A 76 -11.66 13.91 27.76
C GLU A 76 -12.23 14.78 26.61
N ALA A 77 -12.44 16.06 26.84
CA ALA A 77 -12.95 16.99 25.84
C ALA A 77 -11.93 17.22 24.71
N GLU A 78 -10.64 17.37 25.05
CA GLU A 78 -9.55 17.46 24.04
C GLU A 78 -9.44 16.19 23.22
N LEU A 79 -9.59 15.01 23.84
CA LEU A 79 -9.51 13.75 23.13
C LEU A 79 -10.76 13.51 22.26
N LYS A 80 -11.96 13.53 22.85
CA LYS A 80 -13.19 13.22 22.13
C LYS A 80 -13.64 14.35 21.20
N GLY A 81 -13.68 15.59 21.69
CA GLY A 81 -14.10 16.75 20.91
C GLY A 81 -13.02 17.30 19.95
N GLY A 82 -11.75 17.06 20.26
CA GLY A 82 -10.63 17.53 19.43
C GLY A 82 -10.06 16.45 18.54
N LEU A 83 -9.27 15.53 19.10
CA LEU A 83 -8.52 14.52 18.35
C LEU A 83 -9.45 13.55 17.60
N VAL A 84 -10.45 12.98 18.28
CA VAL A 84 -11.37 11.99 17.68
C VAL A 84 -12.15 12.61 16.52
N GLU A 85 -12.61 13.85 16.66
CA GLU A 85 -13.26 14.57 15.56
C GLU A 85 -12.29 14.87 14.40
N ALA A 86 -11.04 15.21 14.68
CA ALA A 86 -10.03 15.38 13.64
C ALA A 86 -9.76 14.09 12.85
N LEU A 87 -9.82 12.91 13.51
CA LEU A 87 -9.66 11.61 12.86
C LEU A 87 -10.87 11.21 11.99
N ARG A 88 -12.06 11.75 12.27
CA ARG A 88 -13.31 11.51 11.51
C ARG A 88 -13.39 12.25 10.19
N VAL A 89 -12.56 13.27 10.03
CA VAL A 89 -12.67 14.20 8.90
C VAL A 89 -11.50 14.01 7.93
N ASP A 90 -11.79 14.08 6.64
CA ASP A 90 -10.79 14.24 5.60
C ASP A 90 -10.85 15.67 5.03
N GLN A 91 -9.67 16.28 4.86
CA GLN A 91 -9.49 17.62 4.29
C GLN A 91 -8.66 17.50 3.00
N SER A 92 -9.20 16.84 1.99
CA SER A 92 -8.58 16.74 0.68
C SER A 92 -9.19 17.77 -0.29
N ASN A 93 -8.33 18.42 -1.06
CA ASN A 93 -8.72 19.37 -2.11
C ASN A 93 -9.66 20.51 -1.65
N GLY A 94 -9.46 21.02 -0.43
CA GLY A 94 -10.28 22.12 0.13
C GLY A 94 -11.71 21.73 0.52
N ARG A 95 -12.08 20.45 0.41
CA ARG A 95 -13.38 19.92 0.86
C ARG A 95 -13.21 19.18 2.17
N ILE A 96 -14.16 19.41 3.08
CA ILE A 96 -14.25 18.70 4.35
C ILE A 96 -15.31 17.62 4.19
N SER A 97 -14.94 16.35 4.37
CA SER A 97 -15.86 15.22 4.32
C SER A 97 -15.62 14.25 5.46
N ALA A 98 -16.67 13.57 5.91
CA ALA A 98 -16.52 12.50 6.88
C ALA A 98 -15.90 11.27 6.22
N VAL A 99 -14.96 10.62 6.91
CA VAL A 99 -14.38 9.36 6.44
C VAL A 99 -15.29 8.18 6.76
N ALA A 100 -15.14 7.11 5.99
CA ALA A 100 -15.84 5.85 6.27
C ALA A 100 -15.48 5.29 7.66
N PRO A 101 -16.41 4.61 8.36
CA PRO A 101 -16.17 4.05 9.70
C PRO A 101 -14.90 3.18 9.80
N ASN A 102 -14.64 2.36 8.79
CA ASN A 102 -13.42 1.53 8.75
C ASN A 102 -12.15 2.38 8.68
N THR A 103 -12.14 3.45 7.89
CA THR A 103 -11.00 4.38 7.79
C THR A 103 -10.79 5.11 9.11
N PHE A 104 -11.87 5.56 9.75
CA PHE A 104 -11.81 6.17 11.07
C PHE A 104 -11.23 5.20 12.11
N ASN A 105 -11.77 3.97 12.19
CA ASN A 105 -11.28 2.96 13.13
C ASN A 105 -9.81 2.60 12.89
N GLN A 106 -9.34 2.57 11.65
CA GLN A 106 -7.93 2.37 11.35
C GLN A 106 -7.07 3.53 11.85
N ARG A 107 -7.47 4.79 11.58
CA ARG A 107 -6.78 5.98 12.09
C ARG A 107 -6.72 5.97 13.62
N LEU A 108 -7.83 5.65 14.28
CA LEU A 108 -7.92 5.57 15.73
C LEU A 108 -7.04 4.45 16.29
N THR A 109 -7.03 3.28 15.65
CA THR A 109 -6.16 2.14 16.03
C THR A 109 -4.70 2.53 16.00
N THR A 110 -4.24 3.14 14.92
CA THR A 110 -2.83 3.56 14.79
C THR A 110 -2.47 4.66 15.78
N THR A 111 -3.35 5.65 15.97
CA THR A 111 -3.16 6.71 16.96
C THR A 111 -3.09 6.15 18.37
N ARG A 112 -3.98 5.23 18.73
CA ARG A 112 -3.99 4.54 20.03
C ARG A 112 -2.71 3.76 20.28
N GLN A 113 -2.26 2.98 19.29
CA GLN A 113 -1.00 2.22 19.37
C GLN A 113 0.20 3.14 19.51
N PHE A 114 0.22 4.25 18.81
CA PHE A 114 1.28 5.25 18.89
C PHE A 114 1.34 5.93 20.26
N ILE A 115 0.20 6.39 20.77
CA ILE A 115 0.12 7.01 22.13
C ILE A 115 0.54 5.98 23.19
N SER A 116 0.09 4.72 23.08
CA SER A 116 0.52 3.64 23.99
C SER A 116 2.03 3.47 23.96
N TRP A 117 2.63 3.41 22.77
CA TRP A 117 4.06 3.29 22.61
C TRP A 117 4.83 4.49 23.19
N CYS A 118 4.39 5.72 22.93
CA CYS A 118 4.99 6.93 23.53
C CYS A 118 4.96 6.87 25.07
N MET A 119 3.83 6.46 25.65
CA MET A 119 3.70 6.33 27.10
C MET A 119 4.60 5.21 27.65
N ASP A 120 4.73 4.08 26.93
CA ASP A 120 5.63 2.99 27.34
C ASP A 120 7.10 3.43 27.34
N VAL A 121 7.52 4.21 26.35
CA VAL A 121 8.87 4.78 26.28
C VAL A 121 9.12 5.70 27.49
N LEU A 122 8.16 6.57 27.82
CA LEU A 122 8.28 7.48 28.97
C LEU A 122 8.30 6.73 30.31
N ILE A 123 7.40 5.76 30.49
CA ILE A 123 7.28 4.95 31.71
C ILE A 123 8.54 4.10 31.92
N SER A 124 9.12 3.53 30.85
CA SER A 124 10.31 2.66 30.96
C SER A 124 11.56 3.37 31.47
N GLN A 125 11.59 4.69 31.43
CA GLN A 125 12.70 5.51 31.92
C GLN A 125 12.62 5.79 33.43
N LEU A 126 11.51 5.45 34.08
CA LEU A 126 11.24 5.78 35.47
C LEU A 126 11.51 4.60 36.42
N PRO A 127 12.01 4.84 37.64
CA PRO A 127 12.08 3.82 38.65
C PRO A 127 10.68 3.31 39.02
N LEU A 128 10.52 1.98 39.15
CA LEU A 128 9.25 1.35 39.47
C LEU A 128 8.60 1.86 40.77
N SER A 129 9.42 2.31 41.72
CA SER A 129 8.98 2.83 43.03
C SER A 129 8.63 4.32 43.01
N SER A 130 8.75 4.99 41.88
CA SER A 130 8.49 6.43 41.80
C SER A 130 6.99 6.75 41.67
N LEU A 131 6.54 7.84 42.32
CA LEU A 131 5.17 8.33 42.16
C LEU A 131 4.86 8.71 40.70
N ASP A 132 5.86 9.16 39.96
CA ASP A 132 5.70 9.50 38.54
C ASP A 132 5.45 8.25 37.69
N TYR A 133 6.00 7.09 38.04
CA TYR A 133 5.73 5.83 37.38
C TYR A 133 4.24 5.46 37.48
N GLU A 134 3.69 5.46 38.70
CA GLU A 134 2.26 5.14 38.91
C GLU A 134 1.37 6.18 38.22
N ARG A 135 1.70 7.46 38.34
CA ARG A 135 0.95 8.54 37.68
C ARG A 135 0.90 8.38 36.18
N LEU A 136 2.01 8.06 35.52
CA LEU A 136 2.04 7.86 34.07
C LEU A 136 1.31 6.59 33.65
N ARG A 137 1.34 5.53 34.44
CA ARG A 137 0.54 4.31 34.21
C ARG A 137 -0.96 4.60 34.23
N GLU A 138 -1.45 5.30 35.25
CA GLU A 138 -2.85 5.69 35.37
C GLU A 138 -3.27 6.56 34.20
N ARG A 139 -2.42 7.54 33.84
CA ARG A 139 -2.64 8.39 32.66
C ARG A 139 -2.72 7.60 31.39
N LYS A 140 -1.81 6.68 31.12
CA LYS A 140 -1.86 5.76 29.99
C LYS A 140 -3.18 5.02 29.94
N SER A 141 -3.60 4.47 31.09
CA SER A 141 -4.87 3.74 31.19
C SER A 141 -6.06 4.64 30.82
N PHE A 142 -6.10 5.87 31.35
CA PHE A 142 -7.15 6.85 31.02
C PHE A 142 -7.16 7.19 29.54
N LEU A 143 -6.02 7.52 28.93
CA LEU A 143 -5.90 7.87 27.51
C LEU A 143 -6.41 6.73 26.61
N LEU A 144 -5.95 5.51 26.87
CA LEU A 144 -6.32 4.35 26.06
C LEU A 144 -7.80 4.01 26.22
N LYS A 145 -8.34 4.04 27.45
CA LYS A 145 -9.77 3.80 27.72
C LYS A 145 -10.65 4.81 27.00
N THR A 146 -10.27 6.08 26.99
CA THR A 146 -11.02 7.16 26.32
C THR A 146 -11.04 6.92 24.79
N LEU A 147 -9.90 6.54 24.19
CA LEU A 147 -9.82 6.21 22.77
C LEU A 147 -10.58 4.92 22.45
N ASP A 148 -10.51 3.90 23.30
CA ASP A 148 -11.25 2.63 23.13
C ASP A 148 -12.77 2.86 23.10
N GLY A 149 -13.28 3.77 23.92
CA GLY A 149 -14.69 4.16 23.92
C GLY A 149 -15.13 4.97 22.69
N SER A 150 -14.21 5.34 21.81
CA SER A 150 -14.50 6.17 20.63
C SER A 150 -14.62 5.38 19.32
N PHE A 151 -14.35 4.06 19.33
CA PHE A 151 -14.49 3.23 18.15
C PHE A 151 -15.95 3.22 17.64
N MET A 152 -16.09 3.39 16.34
CA MET A 152 -17.39 3.29 15.68
C MET A 152 -17.74 1.81 15.46
N SER A 153 -18.99 1.44 15.77
CA SER A 153 -19.50 0.16 15.31
C SER A 153 -19.40 0.12 13.79
N ALA A 154 -18.59 -0.78 13.26
CA ALA A 154 -18.60 -1.08 11.85
C ALA A 154 -19.96 -1.73 11.56
N THR A 155 -20.97 -0.92 11.20
CA THR A 155 -22.17 -1.49 10.59
C THR A 155 -21.65 -2.29 9.41
N PRO A 156 -21.96 -3.60 9.30
CA PRO A 156 -21.59 -4.34 8.12
C PRO A 156 -22.23 -3.61 6.95
N MET A 157 -21.49 -2.74 6.28
CA MET A 157 -21.90 -2.31 4.95
C MET A 157 -22.25 -3.60 4.25
N ARG A 158 -23.53 -3.72 3.83
CA ARG A 158 -23.92 -4.78 2.90
C ARG A 158 -22.81 -4.75 1.86
N LYS A 159 -21.90 -5.73 1.95
CA LYS A 159 -20.89 -5.92 0.92
C LYS A 159 -21.73 -6.02 -0.33
N SER A 160 -21.76 -4.98 -1.15
CA SER A 160 -22.28 -5.14 -2.50
C SER A 160 -21.53 -6.37 -2.99
N LEU A 161 -22.30 -7.44 -3.26
CA LEU A 161 -21.70 -8.66 -3.80
C LEU A 161 -20.89 -8.19 -4.98
N ARG A 162 -19.55 -8.25 -4.84
CA ARG A 162 -18.67 -7.95 -5.96
C ARG A 162 -19.02 -9.00 -7.00
N LYS A 163 -19.74 -8.60 -8.04
CA LYS A 163 -19.97 -9.46 -9.18
C LYS A 163 -18.63 -9.60 -9.90
N GLY A 164 -18.16 -10.84 -10.03
CA GLY A 164 -17.13 -11.14 -11.00
C GLY A 164 -17.64 -10.83 -12.42
N LEU A 165 -16.75 -10.71 -13.38
CA LEU A 165 -17.12 -10.68 -14.79
C LEU A 165 -17.83 -11.98 -15.16
N ASN A 166 -18.88 -11.89 -15.94
CA ASN A 166 -19.48 -13.07 -16.58
C ASN A 166 -18.66 -13.46 -17.83
N GLU A 167 -18.94 -14.63 -18.41
CA GLU A 167 -18.19 -15.14 -19.55
C GLU A 167 -18.20 -14.18 -20.74
N ALA A 168 -19.35 -13.60 -21.09
CA ALA A 168 -19.44 -12.63 -22.18
C ALA A 168 -18.65 -11.35 -21.93
N GLU A 169 -18.57 -10.89 -20.68
CA GLU A 169 -17.75 -9.74 -20.30
C GLU A 169 -16.24 -10.08 -20.35
N ILE A 170 -15.87 -11.32 -20.02
CA ILE A 170 -14.50 -11.81 -20.15
C ILE A 170 -14.10 -11.90 -21.63
N ASP A 171 -14.94 -12.49 -22.47
CA ASP A 171 -14.67 -12.64 -23.90
C ASP A 171 -14.53 -11.27 -24.57
N PHE A 172 -15.44 -10.35 -24.28
CA PHE A 172 -15.35 -8.97 -24.77
C PHE A 172 -14.08 -8.25 -24.29
N LEU A 173 -13.70 -8.42 -23.02
CA LEU A 173 -12.46 -7.85 -22.48
C LEU A 173 -11.23 -8.37 -23.24
N LEU A 174 -11.17 -9.68 -23.50
CA LEU A 174 -10.06 -10.32 -24.22
C LEU A 174 -10.02 -9.89 -25.68
N GLU A 175 -11.18 -9.71 -26.33
CA GLU A 175 -11.29 -9.21 -27.69
C GLU A 175 -10.76 -7.78 -27.80
N VAL A 176 -11.19 -6.87 -26.92
CA VAL A 176 -10.71 -5.48 -26.88
C VAL A 176 -9.21 -5.38 -26.57
N LEU A 177 -8.70 -6.27 -25.72
CA LEU A 177 -7.29 -6.31 -25.36
C LEU A 177 -6.42 -7.03 -26.39
N HIS A 178 -7.01 -7.73 -27.36
CA HIS A 178 -6.25 -8.51 -28.32
C HIS A 178 -5.21 -7.62 -29.03
N PRO A 179 -3.97 -8.07 -29.19
CA PRO A 179 -2.89 -7.24 -29.76
C PRO A 179 -3.19 -6.72 -31.17
N GLU A 180 -3.96 -7.49 -31.95
CA GLU A 180 -4.37 -7.15 -33.33
C GLU A 180 -5.66 -6.31 -33.41
N ALA A 181 -6.34 -6.05 -32.27
CA ALA A 181 -7.52 -5.23 -32.27
C ALA A 181 -7.19 -3.77 -32.72
N GLU A 182 -8.04 -3.19 -33.57
CA GLU A 182 -7.86 -1.82 -34.07
C GLU A 182 -7.73 -0.80 -32.93
N GLN A 183 -8.52 -0.99 -31.89
CA GLN A 183 -8.51 -0.17 -30.68
C GLN A 183 -7.61 -0.74 -29.57
N GLY A 184 -6.70 -1.66 -29.90
CA GLY A 184 -5.87 -2.38 -28.95
C GLY A 184 -5.11 -1.45 -27.99
N PHE A 185 -5.04 -1.88 -26.72
CA PHE A 185 -4.47 -1.16 -25.61
C PHE A 185 -2.95 -1.05 -25.68
N GLY A 186 -2.42 0.01 -26.23
CA GLY A 186 -1.00 0.28 -26.28
C GLY A 186 -0.60 1.09 -27.48
N ARG A 187 0.56 1.74 -27.41
CA ARG A 187 1.09 2.60 -28.48
C ARG A 187 1.70 1.77 -29.62
N ASP A 188 2.31 0.66 -29.27
CA ASP A 188 3.00 -0.25 -30.20
C ASP A 188 2.67 -1.71 -29.87
N SER A 189 3.05 -2.62 -30.75
CA SER A 189 2.75 -4.06 -30.61
C SER A 189 3.33 -4.66 -29.33
N ALA A 190 4.54 -4.23 -28.91
CA ALA A 190 5.16 -4.74 -27.70
C ALA A 190 4.36 -4.35 -26.44
N VAL A 191 3.88 -3.11 -26.39
CA VAL A 191 3.03 -2.62 -25.29
C VAL A 191 1.66 -3.29 -25.29
N LYS A 192 1.04 -3.46 -26.47
CA LYS A 192 -0.24 -4.16 -26.61
C LYS A 192 -0.14 -5.61 -26.09
N LEU A 193 0.88 -6.36 -26.52
CA LEU A 193 1.07 -7.74 -26.10
C LEU A 193 1.39 -7.85 -24.62
N ARG A 194 2.25 -6.99 -24.08
CA ARG A 194 2.51 -6.90 -22.63
C ARG A 194 1.22 -6.70 -21.83
N ASN A 195 0.37 -5.78 -22.28
CA ASN A 195 -0.90 -5.48 -21.59
C ASN A 195 -1.84 -6.68 -21.63
N TYR A 196 -1.96 -7.34 -22.78
CA TYR A 196 -2.74 -8.57 -22.94
C TYR A 196 -2.25 -9.68 -22.00
N VAL A 197 -0.94 -9.95 -22.00
CA VAL A 197 -0.30 -10.92 -21.10
C VAL A 197 -0.55 -10.57 -19.63
N SER A 198 -0.38 -9.29 -19.26
CA SER A 198 -0.58 -8.84 -17.88
C SER A 198 -2.01 -9.09 -17.38
N VAL A 199 -3.01 -8.77 -18.20
CA VAL A 199 -4.42 -9.02 -17.87
C VAL A 199 -4.73 -10.50 -17.87
N GLY A 200 -4.24 -11.26 -18.85
CA GLY A 200 -4.41 -12.71 -18.93
C GLY A 200 -3.87 -13.44 -17.70
N LEU A 201 -2.67 -13.05 -17.23
CA LEU A 201 -2.06 -13.60 -16.02
C LEU A 201 -2.89 -13.28 -14.76
N MET A 202 -3.44 -12.09 -14.64
CA MET A 202 -4.33 -11.76 -13.52
C MET A 202 -5.66 -12.48 -13.60
N LEU A 203 -6.23 -12.60 -14.80
CA LEU A 203 -7.54 -13.19 -15.03
C LEU A 203 -7.52 -14.72 -14.85
N PHE A 204 -6.62 -15.41 -15.55
CA PHE A 204 -6.59 -16.87 -15.58
C PHE A 204 -5.78 -17.50 -14.45
N CYS A 205 -4.74 -16.81 -13.95
CA CYS A 205 -3.90 -17.32 -12.88
C CYS A 205 -4.20 -16.69 -11.52
N GLY A 206 -5.15 -15.74 -11.44
CA GLY A 206 -5.54 -15.08 -10.20
C GLY A 206 -4.40 -14.31 -9.53
N LEU A 207 -3.46 -13.76 -10.31
CA LEU A 207 -2.36 -12.98 -9.78
C LEU A 207 -2.83 -11.61 -9.29
N ARG A 208 -2.32 -11.21 -8.14
CA ARG A 208 -2.49 -9.83 -7.69
C ARG A 208 -1.54 -8.90 -8.44
N PRO A 209 -1.88 -7.59 -8.60
CA PRO A 209 -0.99 -6.62 -9.24
C PRO A 209 0.43 -6.60 -8.66
N GLY A 210 0.57 -6.71 -7.35
CA GLY A 210 1.89 -6.76 -6.71
C GLY A 210 2.66 -8.07 -6.97
N GLU A 211 1.97 -9.19 -7.15
CA GLU A 211 2.56 -10.47 -7.53
C GLU A 211 3.02 -10.41 -8.99
N LEU A 212 2.15 -9.95 -9.90
CA LEU A 212 2.48 -9.78 -11.31
C LEU A 212 3.73 -8.90 -11.51
N LEU A 213 3.78 -7.73 -10.88
CA LEU A 213 4.91 -6.80 -10.98
C LEU A 213 6.19 -7.30 -10.30
N SER A 214 6.11 -8.35 -9.49
CA SER A 214 7.26 -8.97 -8.84
C SER A 214 7.78 -10.19 -9.61
N LEU A 215 7.07 -10.66 -10.64
CA LEU A 215 7.51 -11.80 -11.45
C LEU A 215 8.78 -11.45 -12.22
N ARG A 216 9.68 -12.42 -12.25
CA ARG A 216 10.85 -12.44 -13.15
C ARG A 216 10.61 -13.42 -14.29
N VAL A 217 11.41 -13.30 -15.33
CA VAL A 217 11.34 -14.22 -16.48
C VAL A 217 11.58 -15.67 -16.02
N GLU A 218 12.52 -15.89 -15.10
CA GLU A 218 12.85 -17.20 -14.52
C GLU A 218 11.70 -17.86 -13.77
N ASP A 219 10.67 -17.09 -13.35
CA ASP A 219 9.49 -17.61 -12.66
C ASP A 219 8.51 -18.32 -13.58
N ILE A 220 8.69 -18.15 -14.88
CA ILE A 220 7.85 -18.80 -15.91
C ILE A 220 8.50 -20.12 -16.32
N GLN A 221 7.79 -21.20 -16.09
CA GLN A 221 8.23 -22.54 -16.44
C GLN A 221 7.39 -23.04 -17.61
N PHE A 222 8.03 -23.21 -18.77
CA PHE A 222 7.39 -23.82 -19.94
C PHE A 222 7.67 -25.33 -19.95
N GLY A 223 6.66 -26.12 -20.25
CA GLY A 223 6.78 -27.57 -20.30
C GLY A 223 5.45 -28.24 -20.65
N ALA A 224 5.33 -29.54 -20.38
CA ALA A 224 4.08 -30.27 -20.58
C ALA A 224 2.90 -29.62 -19.83
N ILE A 225 3.18 -29.09 -18.64
CA ILE A 225 2.30 -28.21 -17.87
C ILE A 225 3.11 -26.95 -17.60
N SER A 226 2.71 -25.86 -18.27
CA SER A 226 3.34 -24.56 -18.00
C SER A 226 2.87 -24.00 -16.68
N ALA A 227 3.75 -23.33 -15.92
CA ALA A 227 3.43 -22.84 -14.59
C ALA A 227 4.15 -21.53 -14.28
N ILE A 228 3.62 -20.82 -13.28
CA ILE A 228 4.20 -19.60 -12.73
C ILE A 228 4.60 -19.87 -11.28
N LYS A 229 5.86 -19.58 -10.94
CA LYS A 229 6.36 -19.59 -9.56
C LYS A 229 6.19 -18.21 -8.93
N VAL A 230 5.25 -18.05 -8.01
CA VAL A 230 5.12 -16.81 -7.21
C VAL A 230 5.96 -16.98 -5.95
N GLU A 231 7.02 -16.20 -5.81
CA GLU A 231 7.96 -16.32 -4.71
C GLU A 231 8.27 -14.97 -4.07
N ARG A 232 8.27 -14.95 -2.72
CA ARG A 232 8.69 -13.77 -1.97
C ARG A 232 10.20 -13.70 -1.92
N ARG A 233 10.76 -12.69 -2.55
CA ARG A 233 12.19 -12.43 -2.57
C ARG A 233 12.61 -11.36 -1.56
N PRO A 234 13.85 -11.36 -1.09
CA PRO A 234 14.45 -10.25 -0.35
C PRO A 234 14.33 -8.93 -1.10
N ALA A 235 14.53 -7.82 -0.39
CA ALA A 235 14.56 -6.51 -1.01
C ALA A 235 15.74 -6.42 -2.00
N ASP A 236 15.43 -6.10 -3.25
CA ASP A 236 16.43 -5.93 -4.30
C ASP A 236 16.93 -4.47 -4.28
N PRO A 237 18.23 -4.22 -4.01
CA PRO A 237 18.79 -2.86 -4.01
C PRO A 237 18.66 -2.14 -5.35
N LEU A 238 18.63 -2.88 -6.46
CA LEU A 238 18.50 -2.34 -7.81
C LEU A 238 17.07 -1.98 -8.18
N ASP A 239 16.07 -2.44 -7.40
CA ASP A 239 14.68 -2.06 -7.63
C ASP A 239 14.41 -0.63 -7.16
N VAL A 240 14.35 0.29 -8.10
CA VAL A 240 14.12 1.73 -7.87
C VAL A 240 12.66 2.11 -7.61
N ARG A 241 11.73 1.15 -7.68
CA ARG A 241 10.28 1.43 -7.48
C ARG A 241 9.97 1.88 -6.06
N ARG A 242 9.06 2.84 -5.90
CA ARG A 242 8.67 3.40 -4.60
C ARG A 242 7.15 3.59 -4.52
N PRO A 243 6.42 2.83 -3.69
CA PRO A 243 6.87 1.62 -2.97
C PRO A 243 7.09 0.43 -3.92
N ARG A 244 7.95 -0.50 -3.53
CA ARG A 244 8.14 -1.73 -4.27
C ARG A 244 6.90 -2.61 -4.21
N PRO A 245 6.56 -3.34 -5.29
CA PRO A 245 5.55 -4.38 -5.25
C PRO A 245 5.89 -5.43 -4.19
N GLN A 246 4.88 -5.92 -3.48
CA GLN A 246 5.08 -6.88 -2.39
C GLN A 246 4.12 -8.06 -2.52
N ILE A 247 4.65 -9.26 -2.32
CA ILE A 247 3.89 -10.49 -2.24
C ILE A 247 3.41 -10.66 -0.80
N LYS A 248 2.09 -10.67 -0.60
CA LYS A 248 1.46 -10.70 0.74
C LYS A 248 1.38 -12.07 1.38
N ARG A 249 1.53 -13.16 0.59
CA ARG A 249 1.38 -14.55 1.04
C ARG A 249 2.65 -15.34 0.76
N ASN A 250 2.72 -16.56 1.31
CA ASN A 250 3.77 -17.51 0.99
C ASN A 250 3.79 -17.82 -0.51
N GLY A 251 4.95 -18.21 -1.00
CA GLY A 251 5.15 -18.61 -2.38
C GLY A 251 4.22 -19.76 -2.78
N ARG A 252 3.88 -19.82 -4.07
CA ARG A 252 3.08 -20.88 -4.67
C ARG A 252 3.43 -21.06 -6.14
N VAL A 253 3.18 -22.27 -6.66
CA VAL A 253 3.24 -22.56 -8.10
C VAL A 253 1.81 -22.62 -8.62
N ILE A 254 1.56 -21.92 -9.73
CA ILE A 254 0.24 -21.83 -10.37
C ILE A 254 0.36 -22.41 -11.77
N PRO A 255 -0.35 -23.49 -12.11
CA PRO A 255 -0.38 -23.99 -13.48
C PRO A 255 -1.10 -22.98 -14.40
N ILE A 256 -0.64 -22.87 -15.64
CA ILE A 256 -1.29 -22.06 -16.67
C ILE A 256 -2.09 -23.01 -17.55
N GLU A 257 -3.39 -23.11 -17.33
CA GLU A 257 -4.28 -24.01 -18.08
C GLU A 257 -4.67 -23.45 -19.46
N ASN A 258 -4.69 -22.12 -19.59
CA ASN A 258 -5.06 -21.47 -20.85
C ASN A 258 -3.90 -21.52 -21.84
N LYS A 259 -4.05 -22.37 -22.88
CA LYS A 259 -3.02 -22.59 -23.91
C LYS A 259 -2.70 -21.33 -24.72
N GLN A 260 -3.72 -20.49 -25.00
CA GLN A 260 -3.52 -19.23 -25.73
C GLN A 260 -2.64 -18.28 -24.93
N LEU A 261 -2.89 -18.19 -23.62
CA LEU A 261 -2.04 -17.38 -22.73
C LEU A 261 -0.60 -17.91 -22.69
N VAL A 262 -0.39 -19.22 -22.64
CA VAL A 262 0.96 -19.82 -22.71
C VAL A 262 1.68 -19.42 -23.98
N PHE A 263 1.00 -19.53 -25.13
CA PHE A 263 1.57 -19.15 -26.43
C PHE A 263 1.94 -17.66 -26.47
N THR A 264 1.00 -16.80 -26.09
CA THR A 264 1.19 -15.33 -26.10
C THR A 264 2.25 -14.88 -25.09
N LEU A 265 2.32 -15.55 -23.92
CA LEU A 265 3.36 -15.27 -22.91
C LEU A 265 4.75 -15.65 -23.43
N ASN A 266 4.88 -16.79 -24.12
CA ASN A 266 6.13 -17.20 -24.74
C ASN A 266 6.55 -16.21 -25.85
N GLU A 267 5.64 -15.82 -26.73
CA GLU A 267 5.88 -14.81 -27.75
C GLU A 267 6.32 -13.49 -27.15
N TYR A 268 5.65 -13.04 -26.07
CA TYR A 268 6.04 -11.82 -25.34
C TYR A 268 7.46 -11.91 -24.81
N ILE A 269 7.82 -13.01 -24.15
CA ILE A 269 9.16 -13.18 -23.53
C ILE A 269 10.25 -13.22 -24.60
N VAL A 270 10.05 -13.99 -25.66
CA VAL A 270 11.09 -14.25 -26.66
C VAL A 270 11.27 -13.09 -27.63
N THR A 271 10.21 -12.36 -27.96
CA THR A 271 10.25 -11.35 -29.01
C THR A 271 10.07 -9.92 -28.48
N TRP A 272 8.98 -9.69 -27.80
CA TRP A 272 8.52 -8.31 -27.54
C TRP A 272 9.08 -7.71 -26.25
N ARG A 273 9.42 -8.56 -25.28
CA ARG A 273 10.05 -8.08 -24.04
C ARG A 273 11.43 -7.50 -24.31
N GLU A 274 12.20 -8.13 -25.19
CA GLU A 274 13.52 -7.61 -25.62
C GLU A 274 13.39 -6.25 -26.31
N VAL A 275 12.36 -6.07 -27.15
CA VAL A 275 12.04 -4.77 -27.78
C VAL A 275 11.73 -3.69 -26.75
N LEU A 276 11.05 -4.03 -25.65
CA LEU A 276 10.82 -3.08 -24.57
C LEU A 276 12.12 -2.80 -23.79
N GLU A 277 12.87 -3.82 -23.44
CA GLU A 277 14.12 -3.71 -22.68
C GLU A 277 15.18 -2.86 -23.41
N SER A 278 15.27 -2.98 -24.72
CA SER A 278 16.20 -2.18 -25.55
C SER A 278 15.94 -0.67 -25.53
N LYS A 279 14.77 -0.23 -25.04
CA LYS A 279 14.45 1.19 -24.83
C LYS A 279 15.10 1.77 -23.57
N SER A 280 15.57 0.92 -22.64
CA SER A 280 16.26 1.30 -21.42
C SER A 280 17.75 1.01 -21.53
N GLN A 281 18.56 1.71 -20.72
CA GLN A 281 19.98 1.40 -20.56
C GLN A 281 20.23 0.31 -19.50
N ASP A 282 19.20 0.01 -18.69
CA ASP A 282 19.29 -0.95 -17.60
C ASP A 282 18.68 -2.29 -18.02
N GLU A 283 19.45 -3.36 -17.91
CA GLU A 283 18.94 -4.74 -18.03
C GLU A 283 18.04 -5.07 -16.84
N SER A 284 17.01 -5.88 -17.06
CA SER A 284 16.02 -6.20 -16.04
C SER A 284 15.55 -7.65 -16.13
N ASP A 285 15.59 -8.37 -15.01
CA ASP A 285 15.05 -9.74 -14.92
C ASP A 285 13.50 -9.78 -14.81
N TYR A 286 12.88 -8.63 -14.56
CA TYR A 286 11.43 -8.58 -14.34
C TYR A 286 10.65 -8.88 -15.62
N LEU A 287 9.57 -9.66 -15.47
CA LEU A 287 8.73 -10.07 -16.60
C LEU A 287 8.04 -8.87 -17.26
N ILE A 288 7.44 -7.98 -16.46
CA ILE A 288 6.63 -6.87 -16.96
C ILE A 288 7.41 -5.57 -16.90
N LEU A 289 7.71 -5.02 -18.07
CA LEU A 289 8.42 -3.75 -18.25
C LEU A 289 7.45 -2.62 -18.63
N SER A 290 7.84 -1.38 -18.35
CA SER A 290 7.09 -0.20 -18.79
C SER A 290 7.24 0.05 -20.30
N ASP A 291 6.55 1.04 -20.82
CA ASP A 291 6.65 1.46 -22.23
C ASP A 291 8.04 1.98 -22.59
N GLU A 292 8.81 2.40 -21.59
CA GLU A 292 10.17 2.92 -21.67
C GLU A 292 11.23 1.85 -21.37
N GLY A 293 10.83 0.59 -21.22
CA GLY A 293 11.74 -0.53 -20.88
C GLY A 293 12.14 -0.60 -19.41
N CYS A 294 11.74 0.35 -18.59
CA CYS A 294 12.03 0.37 -17.15
C CYS A 294 11.10 -0.54 -16.34
N LEU A 295 11.40 -0.68 -15.04
CA LEU A 295 10.54 -1.41 -14.12
C LEU A 295 9.12 -0.80 -14.05
N CYS A 296 8.11 -1.60 -14.33
CA CYS A 296 6.72 -1.17 -14.30
C CYS A 296 6.26 -0.90 -12.85
N ARG A 297 5.57 0.22 -12.63
CA ARG A 297 5.05 0.66 -11.32
C ARG A 297 3.56 0.37 -11.20
N ASN A 298 3.08 0.22 -9.97
CA ASN A 298 1.65 -0.02 -9.70
C ASN A 298 0.71 1.05 -10.31
N PRO A 299 1.00 2.37 -10.25
CA PRO A 299 0.18 3.37 -10.93
C PRO A 299 0.11 3.21 -12.45
N GLN A 300 1.16 2.66 -13.08
CA GLN A 300 1.16 2.40 -14.51
C GLN A 300 0.20 1.27 -14.89
N LEU A 301 0.11 0.20 -14.09
CA LEU A 301 -0.95 -0.80 -14.25
C LEU A 301 -2.35 -0.19 -14.09
N HIS A 302 -2.54 0.73 -13.15
CA HIS A 302 -3.81 1.44 -13.02
C HIS A 302 -4.14 2.30 -14.24
N SER A 303 -3.13 2.91 -14.89
CA SER A 303 -3.37 3.69 -16.10
C SER A 303 -3.74 2.82 -17.31
N PHE A 304 -3.25 1.58 -17.39
CA PHE A 304 -3.71 0.63 -18.40
C PHE A 304 -5.21 0.40 -18.30
N PHE A 305 -5.69 0.29 -17.09
CA PHE A 305 -7.09 0.01 -16.82
C PHE A 305 -7.98 1.26 -16.85
N SER A 306 -7.45 2.45 -16.61
CA SER A 306 -8.24 3.70 -16.62
C SER A 306 -8.62 4.17 -18.03
N CYS A 307 -7.98 3.63 -19.05
CA CYS A 307 -8.30 3.90 -20.46
C CYS A 307 -9.44 3.01 -21.01
N CYS A 308 -9.72 1.87 -20.38
CA CYS A 308 -10.95 1.12 -20.65
C CYS A 308 -12.13 1.85 -20.00
N ASP A 309 -13.23 1.95 -20.72
CA ASP A 309 -14.44 2.66 -20.31
C ASP A 309 -14.74 2.49 -18.81
N ARG A 310 -14.90 3.62 -18.11
CA ARG A 310 -14.96 3.70 -16.63
C ARG A 310 -15.95 2.75 -15.95
N ASN A 311 -16.88 2.19 -16.71
CA ASN A 311 -17.90 1.28 -16.18
C ASN A 311 -17.47 -0.19 -16.10
N MET A 312 -16.45 -0.64 -16.84
CA MET A 312 -16.01 -2.05 -16.85
C MET A 312 -14.87 -2.34 -15.88
N LEU A 313 -14.06 -1.37 -15.54
CA LEU A 313 -12.79 -1.56 -14.83
C LEU A 313 -12.82 -1.30 -13.33
N ILE A 314 -13.86 -0.68 -12.81
CA ILE A 314 -14.08 -0.52 -11.36
C ILE A 314 -14.13 -1.90 -10.65
N ILE A 315 -14.47 -2.95 -11.37
CA ILE A 315 -14.59 -4.31 -10.83
C ILE A 315 -13.23 -4.95 -10.56
N PHE A 316 -12.19 -4.66 -11.37
CA PHE A 316 -10.86 -5.28 -11.24
C PHE A 316 -9.93 -4.62 -10.21
N LEU A 317 -10.10 -3.33 -9.92
CA LEU A 317 -9.15 -2.56 -9.13
C LEU A 317 -9.50 -2.46 -7.64
N THR A 318 -10.67 -2.93 -7.23
CA THR A 318 -11.16 -2.86 -5.84
C THR A 318 -11.04 -4.19 -5.08
N THR A 319 -10.46 -5.23 -5.68
CA THR A 319 -9.99 -6.44 -4.99
C THR A 319 -8.55 -6.24 -4.55
#